data_acf16f5b2a5142d3fc4480733881535d
#
_entry.id   acf16f5b2a5142d3fc4480733881535d
#
_cell.length_a   1.000
_cell.length_b   1.000
_cell.length_c   1.000
_cell.angle_alpha   90.00
_cell.angle_beta   90.00
_cell.angle_gamma   90.00
#
_symmetry.space_group_name_H-M   'P 1'
#
loop_
_entity.id
_entity.type
_entity.pdbx_description
1 polymer ?
#
loop_
_entity_poly.entity_id
_entity_poly.type
_entity_poly.pdbx_seq_one_letter_code
_entity_poly.pdbx_strand_id
1 'polypeptide(L)'
;MSGETLRQDLTKEAKFSGVYAIDLLFKNGVEAPNAAFFYAKLEEKFGRVDIVSDSADLYSFALLDYAYGEKAKTPSMILIASCNELKKPLGDQIARSQFWEVKNGAAVLDSLPFSVIISDFMAAGLDPITRSGVLADWLDIALDLYPECEAIFFQPSAKLLLADQWRENPYNDRGAPRFLYGGMNIRNFRIDGTNDRLVDTLGLFAFGLADIQYHFRALDLNEIVGHAFNTAIYQFENGEPIESGHTIEGVSEGEKWRCQYENALIQPAREVLDVAAGKYAAGKR
;
A
#
# COMPACT_ATOMS: atom_id res chain seq x y z
N MET A 1 -10.52 10.98 32.20
CA MET A 1 -9.14 10.95 31.74
C MET A 1 -9.12 11.82 30.49
N SER A 2 -8.43 12.96 30.53
CA SER A 2 -8.24 13.84 29.40
C SER A 2 -7.35 13.07 28.40
N GLY A 3 -7.94 12.65 27.29
CA GLY A 3 -7.13 12.07 26.22
C GLY A 3 -6.17 13.14 25.72
N GLU A 4 -4.90 13.04 26.03
CA GLU A 4 -3.88 13.80 25.32
C GLU A 4 -3.96 13.39 23.85
N THR A 5 -4.28 14.35 23.01
CA THR A 5 -4.16 14.17 21.57
C THR A 5 -2.68 13.97 21.28
N LEU A 6 -2.28 12.75 20.95
CA LEU A 6 -0.91 12.47 20.52
C LEU A 6 -0.67 13.24 19.22
N ARG A 7 0.27 14.16 19.25
CA ARG A 7 0.71 14.89 18.06
C ARG A 7 1.92 14.18 17.48
N GLN A 8 2.01 14.18 16.16
CA GLN A 8 3.23 13.76 15.49
C GLN A 8 4.40 14.60 16.01
N ASP A 9 5.46 13.91 16.36
CA ASP A 9 6.75 14.54 16.59
C ASP A 9 7.48 14.56 15.24
N LEU A 10 7.37 15.67 14.54
CA LEU A 10 8.02 15.89 13.24
C LEU A 10 9.57 15.82 13.31
N THR A 11 10.13 15.75 14.51
CA THR A 11 11.58 15.58 14.70
C THR A 11 12.00 14.11 14.77
N LYS A 12 11.04 13.18 14.84
CA LYS A 12 11.31 11.76 14.81
C LYS A 12 11.20 11.25 13.37
N GLU A 13 12.26 10.60 12.91
CA GLU A 13 12.20 9.85 11.66
C GLU A 13 11.09 8.79 11.77
N ALA A 14 10.19 8.79 10.82
CA ALA A 14 9.17 7.75 10.73
C ALA A 14 9.86 6.39 10.64
N LYS A 15 9.43 5.43 11.47
CA LYS A 15 9.91 4.06 11.39
C LYS A 15 9.18 3.37 10.22
N PHE A 16 9.83 3.29 9.09
CA PHE A 16 9.32 2.59 7.93
C PHE A 16 9.46 1.08 8.09
N SER A 17 8.57 0.35 7.46
CA SER A 17 8.89 -1.00 7.04
C SER A 17 10.03 -0.90 6.03
N GLY A 18 11.19 -1.44 6.36
CA GLY A 18 12.35 -1.42 5.47
C GLY A 18 12.13 -2.23 4.18
N VAL A 19 11.06 -3.01 4.10
CA VAL A 19 10.71 -3.91 3.01
C VAL A 19 9.22 -3.78 2.70
N TYR A 20 8.87 -3.66 1.43
CA TYR A 20 7.50 -3.75 0.93
C TYR A 20 7.31 -5.13 0.30
N ALA A 21 6.43 -5.96 0.84
CA ALA A 21 6.19 -7.32 0.37
C ALA A 21 4.81 -7.48 -0.26
N ILE A 22 4.76 -8.26 -1.34
CA ILE A 22 3.56 -8.59 -2.10
C ILE A 22 3.55 -10.11 -2.32
N ASP A 23 2.45 -10.77 -2.01
CA ASP A 23 2.23 -12.18 -2.30
C ASP A 23 1.55 -12.35 -3.66
N LEU A 24 2.15 -13.11 -4.54
CA LEU A 24 1.52 -13.67 -5.73
C LEU A 24 0.92 -15.03 -5.34
N LEU A 25 -0.37 -15.21 -5.55
CA LEU A 25 -1.12 -16.33 -5.00
C LEU A 25 -1.55 -17.32 -6.08
N PHE A 26 -1.40 -18.61 -5.77
CA PHE A 26 -1.62 -19.71 -6.71
C PHE A 26 -2.45 -20.82 -6.09
N LYS A 27 -3.19 -21.51 -6.95
CA LYS A 27 -3.95 -22.71 -6.58
C LYS A 27 -3.06 -23.92 -6.38
N ASN A 28 -1.97 -24.00 -7.15
CA ASN A 28 -0.99 -25.08 -7.11
C ASN A 28 0.41 -24.50 -6.95
N GLY A 29 1.35 -25.28 -6.45
CA GLY A 29 2.76 -24.89 -6.43
C GLY A 29 3.28 -24.65 -7.86
N VAL A 30 4.10 -23.62 -8.03
CA VAL A 30 4.72 -23.24 -9.31
C VAL A 30 6.24 -23.31 -9.19
N GLU A 31 6.89 -23.66 -10.29
CA GLU A 31 8.36 -23.63 -10.36
C GLU A 31 8.84 -22.21 -10.65
N ALA A 32 9.96 -21.84 -10.03
CA ALA A 32 10.58 -20.54 -10.31
C ALA A 32 11.14 -20.53 -11.73
N PRO A 33 10.84 -19.52 -12.56
CA PRO A 33 11.55 -19.28 -13.80
C PRO A 33 13.06 -19.14 -13.55
N ASN A 34 13.88 -19.45 -14.56
CA ASN A 34 15.31 -19.27 -14.45
C ASN A 34 15.68 -17.79 -14.18
N ALA A 35 16.66 -17.57 -13.30
CA ALA A 35 17.14 -16.22 -12.95
C ALA A 35 17.52 -15.37 -14.18
N ALA A 36 18.00 -15.99 -15.26
CA ALA A 36 18.32 -15.30 -16.51
C ALA A 36 17.10 -14.67 -17.19
N PHE A 37 15.90 -15.25 -17.06
CA PHE A 37 14.68 -14.65 -17.60
C PHE A 37 14.27 -13.40 -16.80
N PHE A 38 14.40 -13.47 -15.48
CA PHE A 38 14.19 -12.28 -14.64
C PHE A 38 15.20 -11.20 -15.01
N TYR A 39 16.49 -11.55 -15.05
CA TYR A 39 17.56 -10.60 -15.36
C TYR A 39 17.31 -9.85 -16.67
N ALA A 40 16.98 -10.57 -17.75
CA ALA A 40 16.73 -9.95 -19.05
C ALA A 40 15.58 -8.92 -19.02
N LYS A 41 14.45 -9.26 -18.36
CA LYS A 41 13.32 -8.33 -18.22
C LYS A 41 13.65 -7.17 -17.29
N LEU A 42 14.41 -7.40 -16.24
CA LEU A 42 14.83 -6.36 -15.32
C LEU A 42 15.80 -5.37 -15.95
N GLU A 43 16.77 -5.87 -16.73
CA GLU A 43 17.72 -5.01 -17.47
C GLU A 43 17.00 -4.16 -18.51
N GLU A 44 16.02 -4.73 -19.24
CA GLU A 44 15.18 -3.98 -20.18
C GLU A 44 14.40 -2.85 -19.49
N LYS A 45 13.88 -3.12 -18.28
CA LYS A 45 12.99 -2.18 -17.58
C LYS A 45 13.74 -1.17 -16.71
N PHE A 46 14.76 -1.62 -15.98
CA PHE A 46 15.43 -0.83 -14.94
C PHE A 46 16.85 -0.36 -15.32
N GLY A 47 17.34 -0.73 -16.51
CA GLY A 47 18.69 -0.40 -16.93
C GLY A 47 19.74 -1.32 -16.28
N ARG A 48 20.71 -0.75 -15.57
CA ARG A 48 21.81 -1.53 -15.00
C ARG A 48 21.36 -2.33 -13.78
N VAL A 49 21.46 -3.65 -13.89
CA VAL A 49 21.06 -4.60 -12.85
C VAL A 49 22.20 -5.58 -12.57
N ASP A 50 22.48 -5.86 -11.30
CA ASP A 50 23.39 -6.90 -10.87
C ASP A 50 22.65 -8.04 -10.18
N ILE A 51 22.97 -9.28 -10.49
CA ILE A 51 22.47 -10.46 -9.76
C ILE A 51 23.25 -10.56 -8.44
N VAL A 52 22.56 -10.44 -7.32
CA VAL A 52 23.15 -10.56 -5.98
C VAL A 52 23.03 -11.98 -5.44
N SER A 53 21.89 -12.64 -5.72
CA SER A 53 21.66 -14.06 -5.38
C SER A 53 20.80 -14.71 -6.47
N ASP A 54 21.14 -15.95 -6.81
CA ASP A 54 20.41 -16.83 -7.73
C ASP A 54 20.18 -18.23 -7.11
N SER A 55 20.02 -18.29 -5.79
CA SER A 55 19.74 -19.55 -5.09
C SER A 55 18.33 -20.06 -5.39
N ALA A 56 18.14 -21.40 -5.22
CA ALA A 56 16.83 -22.02 -5.44
C ALA A 56 15.69 -21.42 -4.60
N ASP A 57 16.01 -20.83 -3.44
CA ASP A 57 15.02 -20.29 -2.52
C ASP A 57 14.78 -18.78 -2.70
N LEU A 58 15.75 -18.06 -3.31
CA LEU A 58 15.71 -16.61 -3.39
C LEU A 58 16.54 -16.09 -4.56
N TYR A 59 15.89 -15.34 -5.45
CA TYR A 59 16.61 -14.45 -6.35
C TYR A 59 16.59 -13.03 -5.80
N SER A 60 17.73 -12.35 -5.92
CA SER A 60 17.82 -10.93 -5.57
C SER A 60 18.67 -10.18 -6.59
N PHE A 61 18.21 -8.98 -6.93
CA PHE A 61 18.78 -8.14 -7.96
C PHE A 61 18.99 -6.73 -7.41
N ALA A 62 20.18 -6.17 -7.63
CA ALA A 62 20.48 -4.78 -7.30
C ALA A 62 20.19 -3.88 -8.51
N LEU A 63 19.41 -2.84 -8.29
CA LEU A 63 19.03 -1.84 -9.30
C LEU A 63 20.00 -0.67 -9.23
N LEU A 64 21.05 -0.69 -10.04
CA LEU A 64 22.16 0.29 -9.93
C LEU A 64 21.77 1.72 -10.32
N ASP A 65 20.76 1.88 -11.17
CA ASP A 65 20.23 3.17 -11.56
C ASP A 65 19.20 3.74 -10.56
N TYR A 66 18.78 2.92 -9.57
CA TYR A 66 17.88 3.28 -8.47
C TYR A 66 18.62 3.28 -7.14
N ALA A 67 19.66 4.11 -7.07
CA ALA A 67 20.51 4.23 -5.90
C ALA A 67 20.26 5.53 -5.16
N TYR A 68 20.47 5.52 -3.83
CA TYR A 68 20.26 6.66 -2.95
C TYR A 68 21.44 6.89 -1.99
N GLY A 69 21.31 7.85 -1.10
CA GLY A 69 22.33 8.24 -0.13
C GLY A 69 23.40 9.15 -0.71
N GLU A 70 24.42 9.47 0.09
CA GLU A 70 25.51 10.34 -0.35
C GLU A 70 26.21 9.74 -1.58
N LYS A 71 26.19 10.47 -2.69
CA LYS A 71 26.77 10.09 -3.99
C LYS A 71 26.09 8.88 -4.65
N ALA A 72 24.79 8.60 -4.34
CA ALA A 72 24.02 7.52 -4.92
C ALA A 72 24.77 6.17 -4.88
N LYS A 73 25.32 5.80 -3.72
CA LYS A 73 26.16 4.60 -3.58
C LYS A 73 25.43 3.36 -3.09
N THR A 74 24.21 3.53 -2.56
CA THR A 74 23.42 2.40 -2.05
C THR A 74 22.35 2.04 -3.07
N PRO A 75 22.52 0.97 -3.87
CA PRO A 75 21.50 0.55 -4.80
C PRO A 75 20.31 -0.01 -4.01
N SER A 76 19.10 0.27 -4.49
CA SER A 76 17.93 -0.47 -4.06
C SER A 76 17.96 -1.88 -4.66
N MET A 77 17.24 -2.79 -4.04
CA MET A 77 17.17 -4.18 -4.49
C MET A 77 15.72 -4.62 -4.61
N ILE A 78 15.49 -5.61 -5.45
CA ILE A 78 14.26 -6.36 -5.56
C ILE A 78 14.55 -7.84 -5.34
N LEU A 79 13.61 -8.52 -4.70
CA LEU A 79 13.72 -9.91 -4.30
C LEU A 79 12.50 -10.70 -4.75
N ILE A 80 12.71 -11.98 -5.04
CA ILE A 80 11.63 -12.94 -5.25
C ILE A 80 12.00 -14.27 -4.58
N ALA A 81 11.12 -14.72 -3.68
CA ALA A 81 11.28 -16.01 -3.01
C ALA A 81 10.67 -17.14 -3.84
N SER A 82 11.13 -18.37 -3.60
CA SER A 82 10.51 -19.56 -4.18
C SER A 82 9.04 -19.69 -3.75
N CYS A 83 8.26 -20.43 -4.56
CA CYS A 83 6.87 -20.74 -4.22
C CYS A 83 6.82 -21.65 -3.00
N ASN A 84 6.01 -21.27 -2.03
CA ASN A 84 5.81 -22.02 -0.81
C ASN A 84 4.31 -22.12 -0.45
N GLU A 85 3.94 -23.21 0.22
CA GLU A 85 2.62 -23.33 0.82
C GLU A 85 2.49 -22.37 2.01
N LEU A 86 1.38 -21.65 2.07
CA LEU A 86 1.07 -20.72 3.15
C LEU A 86 0.87 -21.47 4.46
N LYS A 87 1.74 -21.27 5.42
CA LYS A 87 1.65 -21.88 6.76
C LYS A 87 0.52 -21.30 7.61
N LYS A 88 0.04 -20.11 7.26
CA LYS A 88 -1.03 -19.38 7.96
C LYS A 88 -1.85 -18.59 6.94
N PRO A 89 -3.15 -18.40 7.16
CA PRO A 89 -3.95 -17.51 6.32
C PRO A 89 -3.38 -16.10 6.30
N LEU A 90 -3.37 -15.48 5.12
CA LEU A 90 -3.02 -14.06 4.97
C LEU A 90 -4.18 -13.17 5.43
N GLY A 91 -3.83 -12.01 5.97
CA GLY A 91 -4.78 -11.05 6.51
C GLY A 91 -5.47 -11.53 7.79
N ASP A 92 -5.57 -10.64 8.76
CA ASP A 92 -6.39 -10.87 9.96
C ASP A 92 -7.89 -10.70 9.66
N GLN A 93 -8.74 -10.84 10.66
CA GLN A 93 -10.19 -10.72 10.51
C GLN A 93 -10.60 -9.33 9.99
N ILE A 94 -9.91 -8.27 10.42
CA ILE A 94 -10.18 -6.90 9.97
C ILE A 94 -9.86 -6.79 8.48
N ALA A 95 -8.65 -7.17 8.07
CA ALA A 95 -8.20 -7.13 6.68
C ALA A 95 -9.17 -7.90 5.75
N ARG A 96 -9.53 -9.12 6.14
CA ARG A 96 -10.44 -9.99 5.37
C ARG A 96 -11.85 -9.41 5.22
N SER A 97 -12.29 -8.60 6.16
CA SER A 97 -13.59 -7.89 6.06
C SER A 97 -13.55 -6.71 5.07
N GLN A 98 -12.37 -6.34 4.58
CA GLN A 98 -12.14 -5.15 3.74
C GLN A 98 -11.66 -5.49 2.31
N PHE A 99 -11.89 -6.72 1.83
CA PHE A 99 -11.58 -7.12 0.45
C PHE A 99 -12.71 -6.72 -0.52
N TRP A 100 -12.94 -5.41 -0.64
CA TRP A 100 -14.08 -4.85 -1.39
C TRP A 100 -14.03 -5.13 -2.89
N GLU A 101 -12.83 -5.17 -3.46
CA GLU A 101 -12.61 -5.33 -4.90
C GLU A 101 -12.83 -6.78 -5.38
N VAL A 102 -12.73 -7.76 -4.47
CA VAL A 102 -12.84 -9.17 -4.81
C VAL A 102 -14.11 -9.76 -4.19
N LYS A 103 -15.06 -10.14 -5.02
CA LYS A 103 -16.28 -10.84 -4.55
C LYS A 103 -15.91 -12.11 -3.79
N ASN A 104 -16.38 -12.25 -2.56
CA ASN A 104 -16.01 -13.35 -1.66
C ASN A 104 -14.49 -13.46 -1.43
N GLY A 105 -13.79 -12.32 -1.33
CA GLY A 105 -12.34 -12.27 -1.31
C GLY A 105 -11.68 -13.17 -0.26
N ALA A 106 -12.26 -13.31 0.94
CA ALA A 106 -11.75 -14.23 1.94
C ALA A 106 -11.77 -15.70 1.47
N ALA A 107 -12.84 -16.15 0.81
CA ALA A 107 -12.92 -17.50 0.27
C ALA A 107 -11.98 -17.70 -0.94
N VAL A 108 -11.80 -16.66 -1.78
CA VAL A 108 -10.81 -16.67 -2.87
C VAL A 108 -9.43 -16.86 -2.28
N LEU A 109 -9.05 -16.05 -1.29
CA LEU A 109 -7.76 -16.16 -0.62
C LEU A 109 -7.52 -17.55 -0.01
N ASP A 110 -8.53 -18.14 0.65
CA ASP A 110 -8.44 -19.48 1.24
C ASP A 110 -8.32 -20.61 0.18
N SER A 111 -8.72 -20.35 -1.06
CA SER A 111 -8.60 -21.31 -2.18
C SER A 111 -7.21 -21.30 -2.85
N LEU A 112 -6.32 -20.39 -2.48
CA LEU A 112 -5.00 -20.17 -3.07
C LEU A 112 -3.90 -20.43 -2.02
N PRO A 113 -3.58 -21.70 -1.75
CA PRO A 113 -2.69 -22.06 -0.64
C PRO A 113 -1.20 -21.84 -0.92
N PHE A 114 -0.81 -21.48 -2.13
CA PHE A 114 0.60 -21.27 -2.48
C PHE A 114 0.89 -19.80 -2.75
N SER A 115 2.08 -19.34 -2.33
CA SER A 115 2.53 -17.97 -2.52
C SER A 115 3.98 -17.92 -3.03
N VAL A 116 4.21 -17.00 -3.97
CA VAL A 116 5.53 -16.45 -4.30
C VAL A 116 5.56 -15.04 -3.74
N ILE A 117 6.56 -14.73 -2.90
CA ILE A 117 6.70 -13.38 -2.34
C ILE A 117 7.68 -12.59 -3.19
N ILE A 118 7.23 -11.46 -3.71
CA ILE A 118 8.11 -10.43 -4.25
C ILE A 118 8.23 -9.28 -3.27
N SER A 119 9.39 -8.62 -3.24
CA SER A 119 9.59 -7.47 -2.36
C SER A 119 10.66 -6.54 -2.90
N ASP A 120 10.68 -5.32 -2.37
CA ASP A 120 11.87 -4.50 -2.40
C ASP A 120 12.78 -4.82 -1.19
N PHE A 121 14.01 -4.37 -1.25
CA PHE A 121 14.96 -4.38 -0.14
C PHE A 121 15.92 -3.21 -0.26
N MET A 122 16.33 -2.63 0.86
CA MET A 122 17.16 -1.42 0.86
C MET A 122 16.61 -0.30 -0.06
N ALA A 123 15.28 -0.19 -0.21
CA ALA A 123 14.62 0.78 -1.07
C ALA A 123 13.92 1.90 -0.28
N ALA A 124 13.92 1.83 1.06
CA ALA A 124 13.30 2.83 1.92
C ALA A 124 13.96 4.22 1.85
N GLY A 125 15.15 4.31 1.27
CA GLY A 125 15.83 5.59 1.03
C GLY A 125 15.49 6.24 -0.32
N LEU A 126 14.72 5.57 -1.17
CA LEU A 126 14.14 6.18 -2.37
C LEU A 126 12.95 7.06 -1.97
N ASP A 127 12.68 8.09 -2.74
CA ASP A 127 11.44 8.85 -2.57
C ASP A 127 10.21 7.96 -2.86
N PRO A 128 9.04 8.25 -2.25
CA PRO A 128 7.86 7.40 -2.35
C PRO A 128 7.39 7.14 -3.80
N ILE A 129 7.50 8.13 -4.68
CA ILE A 129 7.06 8.02 -6.08
C ILE A 129 7.98 7.06 -6.84
N THR A 130 9.29 7.25 -6.73
CA THR A 130 10.28 6.36 -7.35
C THR A 130 10.13 4.93 -6.82
N ARG A 131 10.02 4.75 -5.50
CA ARG A 131 9.88 3.44 -4.87
C ARG A 131 8.61 2.73 -5.31
N SER A 132 7.48 3.44 -5.36
CA SER A 132 6.20 2.87 -5.82
C SER A 132 6.24 2.50 -7.30
N GLY A 133 6.93 3.28 -8.14
CA GLY A 133 7.16 2.97 -9.55
C GLY A 133 7.96 1.67 -9.73
N VAL A 134 9.07 1.52 -8.97
CA VAL A 134 9.88 0.28 -8.97
C VAL A 134 9.04 -0.92 -8.57
N LEU A 135 8.24 -0.81 -7.51
CA LEU A 135 7.36 -1.90 -7.05
C LEU A 135 6.28 -2.27 -8.07
N ALA A 136 5.68 -1.29 -8.73
CA ALA A 136 4.68 -1.54 -9.78
C ALA A 136 5.30 -2.27 -10.98
N ASP A 137 6.44 -1.80 -11.45
CA ASP A 137 7.15 -2.41 -12.57
C ASP A 137 7.68 -3.80 -12.22
N TRP A 138 8.14 -3.99 -10.98
CA TRP A 138 8.54 -5.31 -10.48
C TRP A 138 7.37 -6.29 -10.45
N LEU A 139 6.21 -5.84 -9.98
CA LEU A 139 5.00 -6.67 -9.97
C LEU A 139 4.58 -7.08 -11.38
N ASP A 140 4.63 -6.15 -12.36
CA ASP A 140 4.31 -6.47 -13.76
C ASP A 140 5.24 -7.55 -14.32
N ILE A 141 6.56 -7.39 -14.10
CA ILE A 141 7.55 -8.37 -14.55
C ILE A 141 7.28 -9.74 -13.91
N ALA A 142 6.98 -9.75 -12.60
CA ALA A 142 6.68 -10.98 -11.90
C ALA A 142 5.41 -11.65 -12.43
N LEU A 143 4.34 -10.88 -12.71
CA LEU A 143 3.11 -11.42 -13.29
C LEU A 143 3.26 -11.92 -14.73
N ASP A 144 4.16 -11.34 -15.50
CA ASP A 144 4.52 -11.82 -16.83
C ASP A 144 5.23 -13.19 -16.76
N LEU A 145 6.07 -13.39 -15.73
CA LEU A 145 6.85 -14.61 -15.54
C LEU A 145 6.09 -15.69 -14.77
N TYR A 146 5.01 -15.32 -14.08
CA TYR A 146 4.09 -16.23 -13.39
C TYR A 146 2.66 -16.05 -13.91
N PRO A 147 2.37 -16.44 -15.15
CA PRO A 147 1.05 -16.24 -15.77
C PRO A 147 -0.07 -17.01 -15.04
N GLU A 148 0.26 -18.02 -14.23
CA GLU A 148 -0.70 -18.79 -13.41
C GLU A 148 -1.11 -18.08 -12.13
N CYS A 149 -0.58 -16.88 -11.83
CA CYS A 149 -0.99 -16.09 -10.67
C CYS A 149 -2.47 -15.73 -10.77
N GLU A 150 -3.26 -16.13 -9.78
CA GLU A 150 -4.70 -15.88 -9.75
C GLU A 150 -5.05 -14.62 -8.95
N ALA A 151 -4.33 -14.34 -7.85
CA ALA A 151 -4.57 -13.18 -7.02
C ALA A 151 -3.26 -12.61 -6.44
N ILE A 152 -3.34 -11.38 -5.99
CA ILE A 152 -2.22 -10.60 -5.44
C ILE A 152 -2.64 -10.07 -4.08
N PHE A 153 -1.84 -10.30 -3.05
CA PHE A 153 -2.06 -9.73 -1.73
C PHE A 153 -0.93 -8.76 -1.37
N PHE A 154 -1.28 -7.50 -1.24
CA PHE A 154 -0.36 -6.43 -0.84
C PHE A 154 -0.28 -6.39 0.69
N GLN A 155 0.81 -6.88 1.27
CA GLN A 155 0.92 -7.06 2.72
C GLN A 155 0.71 -5.75 3.50
N PRO A 156 1.35 -4.60 3.18
CA PRO A 156 1.20 -3.38 3.95
C PRO A 156 -0.20 -2.77 3.89
N SER A 157 -0.85 -2.79 2.74
CA SER A 157 -2.21 -2.28 2.57
C SER A 157 -3.28 -3.29 2.98
N ALA A 158 -2.88 -4.55 3.22
CA ALA A 158 -3.78 -5.68 3.42
C ALA A 158 -4.87 -5.74 2.33
N LYS A 159 -4.50 -5.46 1.08
CA LYS A 159 -5.42 -5.42 -0.06
C LYS A 159 -5.26 -6.67 -0.91
N LEU A 160 -6.39 -7.24 -1.28
CA LEU A 160 -6.48 -8.37 -2.21
C LEU A 160 -7.01 -7.87 -3.56
N LEU A 161 -6.34 -8.24 -4.64
CA LEU A 161 -6.78 -8.07 -6.01
C LEU A 161 -6.69 -9.40 -6.76
N LEU A 162 -7.53 -9.61 -7.75
CA LEU A 162 -7.28 -10.64 -8.75
C LEU A 162 -6.13 -10.16 -9.68
N ALA A 163 -5.34 -11.09 -10.20
CA ALA A 163 -4.23 -10.73 -11.09
C ALA A 163 -4.71 -9.95 -12.33
N ASP A 164 -5.88 -10.29 -12.88
CA ASP A 164 -6.45 -9.56 -14.00
C ASP A 164 -6.88 -8.14 -13.64
N GLN A 165 -7.37 -7.91 -12.41
CA GLN A 165 -7.69 -6.55 -11.95
C GLN A 165 -6.45 -5.65 -11.92
N TRP A 166 -5.28 -6.19 -11.57
CA TRP A 166 -4.04 -5.45 -11.66
C TRP A 166 -3.63 -5.18 -13.12
N ARG A 167 -3.72 -6.18 -14.00
CA ARG A 167 -3.42 -6.03 -15.44
C ARG A 167 -4.33 -4.99 -16.12
N GLU A 168 -5.60 -4.93 -15.71
CA GLU A 168 -6.62 -3.98 -16.19
C GLU A 168 -6.69 -2.70 -15.36
N ASN A 169 -5.69 -2.43 -14.53
CA ASN A 169 -5.66 -1.29 -13.62
C ASN A 169 -6.00 0.02 -14.37
N PRO A 170 -7.07 0.75 -13.95
CA PRO A 170 -7.51 1.97 -14.63
C PRO A 170 -6.51 3.13 -14.54
N TYR A 171 -5.45 2.96 -13.74
CA TYR A 171 -4.42 3.97 -13.51
C TYR A 171 -3.07 3.62 -14.13
N ASN A 172 -2.97 2.63 -15.03
CA ASN A 172 -1.71 2.15 -15.60
C ASN A 172 -0.81 3.27 -16.15
N ASP A 173 -1.40 4.32 -16.71
CA ASP A 173 -0.67 5.46 -17.29
C ASP A 173 -0.54 6.66 -16.33
N ARG A 174 -0.79 6.48 -15.03
CA ARG A 174 -0.94 7.58 -14.06
C ARG A 174 0.02 7.49 -12.88
N GLY A 175 1.32 7.41 -13.08
CA GLY A 175 2.29 7.59 -11.98
C GLY A 175 1.95 6.90 -10.64
N ALA A 176 1.90 7.66 -9.56
CA ALA A 176 1.59 7.15 -8.23
C ALA A 176 0.26 6.38 -8.11
N PRO A 177 -0.88 6.84 -8.67
CA PRO A 177 -2.14 6.09 -8.64
C PRO A 177 -2.05 4.66 -9.17
N ARG A 178 -1.13 4.39 -10.11
CA ARG A 178 -0.92 3.05 -10.64
C ARG A 178 -0.56 2.05 -9.54
N PHE A 179 0.43 2.37 -8.71
CA PHE A 179 0.82 1.49 -7.61
C PHE A 179 -0.21 1.52 -6.48
N LEU A 180 -0.73 2.69 -6.13
CA LEU A 180 -1.68 2.86 -5.04
C LEU A 180 -3.01 2.13 -5.27
N TYR A 181 -3.31 1.70 -6.49
CA TYR A 181 -4.45 0.83 -6.78
C TYR A 181 -4.40 -0.47 -5.97
N GLY A 182 -3.24 -1.08 -5.79
CA GLY A 182 -3.02 -2.22 -4.88
C GLY A 182 -2.34 -1.79 -3.57
N GLY A 183 -1.42 -0.85 -3.65
CA GLY A 183 -0.60 -0.40 -2.53
C GLY A 183 -1.34 0.37 -1.44
N MET A 184 -2.57 0.79 -1.69
CA MET A 184 -3.44 1.46 -0.73
C MET A 184 -4.82 0.80 -0.69
N ASN A 185 -5.31 0.49 0.50
CA ASN A 185 -6.68 0.02 0.75
C ASN A 185 -7.49 1.13 1.41
N ILE A 186 -8.71 1.39 0.92
CA ILE A 186 -9.65 2.29 1.59
C ILE A 186 -10.63 1.42 2.35
N ARG A 187 -10.60 1.52 3.69
CA ARG A 187 -11.37 0.69 4.59
C ARG A 187 -12.56 1.46 5.13
N ASN A 188 -13.66 0.77 5.37
CA ASN A 188 -14.88 1.35 5.92
C ASN A 188 -15.40 0.53 7.09
N PHE A 189 -15.68 1.21 8.20
CA PHE A 189 -16.16 0.62 9.43
C PHE A 189 -17.42 1.32 9.92
N ARG A 190 -18.31 0.54 10.52
CA ARG A 190 -19.42 1.06 11.33
C ARG A 190 -18.98 1.05 12.79
N ILE A 191 -19.30 2.09 13.53
CA ILE A 191 -19.01 2.15 14.96
C ILE A 191 -20.21 1.64 15.74
N ASP A 192 -20.05 0.51 16.40
CA ASP A 192 -21.14 -0.15 17.13
C ASP A 192 -21.80 0.78 18.16
N GLY A 193 -23.13 0.68 18.26
CA GLY A 193 -23.92 1.50 19.17
C GLY A 193 -24.08 2.96 18.76
N THR A 194 -23.63 3.34 17.55
CA THR A 194 -23.77 4.69 17.00
C THR A 194 -24.23 4.66 15.54
N ASN A 195 -24.49 5.83 14.97
CA ASN A 195 -24.67 6.01 13.52
C ASN A 195 -23.38 6.50 12.84
N ASP A 196 -22.26 6.43 13.54
CA ASP A 196 -20.98 6.92 13.04
C ASP A 196 -20.34 5.91 12.12
N ARG A 197 -19.57 6.41 11.17
CA ARG A 197 -18.72 5.65 10.27
C ARG A 197 -17.29 6.12 10.38
N LEU A 198 -16.39 5.21 10.12
CA LEU A 198 -14.98 5.53 9.96
C LEU A 198 -14.55 5.02 8.58
N VAL A 199 -13.91 5.90 7.81
CA VAL A 199 -13.20 5.55 6.58
C VAL A 199 -11.74 5.90 6.79
N ASP A 200 -10.85 4.97 6.49
CA ASP A 200 -9.42 5.25 6.51
C ASP A 200 -8.73 4.65 5.28
N THR A 201 -7.55 5.15 4.96
CA THR A 201 -6.63 4.47 4.05
C THR A 201 -5.67 3.60 4.85
N LEU A 202 -5.13 2.57 4.22
CA LEU A 202 -4.08 1.72 4.76
C LEU A 202 -3.07 1.42 3.67
N GLY A 203 -1.81 1.80 3.89
CA GLY A 203 -0.72 1.50 2.96
C GLY A 203 0.29 2.63 2.76
N LEU A 204 -0.10 3.90 2.93
CA LEU A 204 0.82 5.03 2.79
C LEU A 204 1.93 4.99 3.84
N PHE A 205 1.64 4.47 5.04
CA PHE A 205 2.63 4.32 6.11
C PHE A 205 3.84 3.48 5.70
N ALA A 206 3.71 2.56 4.73
CA ALA A 206 4.82 1.77 4.21
C ALA A 206 5.82 2.60 3.38
N PHE A 207 5.40 3.78 2.94
CA PHE A 207 6.22 4.78 2.25
C PHE A 207 6.66 5.92 3.16
N GLY A 208 6.30 5.86 4.45
CA GLY A 208 6.61 6.89 5.42
C GLY A 208 5.71 8.09 5.39
N LEU A 209 4.54 7.93 4.84
CA LEU A 209 3.52 8.95 4.77
C LEU A 209 2.34 8.56 5.67
N ALA A 210 1.65 9.55 6.21
CA ALA A 210 0.46 9.28 7.00
C ALA A 210 -0.69 8.77 6.13
N ASP A 211 -1.40 7.78 6.62
CA ASP A 211 -2.67 7.37 6.02
C ASP A 211 -3.75 8.43 6.32
N ILE A 212 -4.88 8.41 5.60
CA ILE A 212 -5.96 9.40 5.77
C ILE A 212 -7.08 8.77 6.59
N GLN A 213 -7.71 9.54 7.49
CA GLN A 213 -8.80 9.06 8.33
C GLN A 213 -9.96 10.06 8.38
N TYR A 214 -11.18 9.54 8.30
CA TYR A 214 -12.44 10.27 8.49
C TYR A 214 -13.28 9.54 9.52
N HIS A 215 -13.64 10.21 10.61
CA HIS A 215 -14.66 9.75 11.54
C HIS A 215 -15.87 10.68 11.45
N PHE A 216 -16.97 10.19 10.90
CA PHE A 216 -18.10 11.04 10.46
C PHE A 216 -19.46 10.38 10.65
N ARG A 217 -20.52 11.17 10.46
CA ARG A 217 -21.91 10.75 10.40
C ARG A 217 -22.69 11.53 9.34
N ALA A 218 -23.77 10.94 8.81
CA ALA A 218 -24.72 11.60 7.92
C ALA A 218 -24.10 12.20 6.63
N LEU A 219 -23.02 11.61 6.12
CA LEU A 219 -22.47 11.86 4.79
C LEU A 219 -22.56 10.60 3.93
N ASP A 220 -22.61 10.77 2.62
CA ASP A 220 -22.56 9.67 1.68
C ASP A 220 -21.19 8.97 1.75
N LEU A 221 -21.22 7.64 1.83
CA LEU A 221 -20.00 6.85 1.96
C LEU A 221 -19.10 6.96 0.72
N ASN A 222 -19.70 6.98 -0.47
CA ASN A 222 -18.93 6.99 -1.72
C ASN A 222 -18.23 8.34 -1.91
N GLU A 223 -18.88 9.44 -1.48
CA GLU A 223 -18.26 10.77 -1.48
C GLU A 223 -17.04 10.81 -0.57
N ILE A 224 -17.13 10.22 0.64
CA ILE A 224 -15.98 10.16 1.57
C ILE A 224 -14.88 9.22 1.07
N VAL A 225 -15.23 8.08 0.48
CA VAL A 225 -14.25 7.16 -0.13
C VAL A 225 -13.50 7.87 -1.28
N GLY A 226 -14.22 8.57 -2.16
CA GLY A 226 -13.59 9.35 -3.23
C GLY A 226 -12.72 10.48 -2.71
N HIS A 227 -13.18 11.18 -1.67
CA HIS A 227 -12.42 12.24 -1.03
C HIS A 227 -11.14 11.72 -0.36
N ALA A 228 -11.23 10.57 0.35
CA ALA A 228 -10.09 9.92 0.96
C ALA A 228 -9.05 9.50 -0.08
N PHE A 229 -9.49 8.91 -1.21
CA PHE A 229 -8.62 8.54 -2.31
C PHE A 229 -7.87 9.75 -2.89
N ASN A 230 -8.59 10.83 -3.21
CA ASN A 230 -7.98 12.02 -3.78
C ASN A 230 -7.02 12.72 -2.80
N THR A 231 -7.38 12.79 -1.51
CA THR A 231 -6.51 13.36 -0.48
C THR A 231 -5.24 12.52 -0.30
N ALA A 232 -5.36 11.20 -0.31
CA ALA A 232 -4.22 10.29 -0.20
C ALA A 232 -3.26 10.44 -1.39
N ILE A 233 -3.78 10.50 -2.61
CA ILE A 233 -2.95 10.72 -3.82
C ILE A 233 -2.26 12.09 -3.73
N TYR A 234 -2.99 13.13 -3.36
CA TYR A 234 -2.41 14.47 -3.22
C TYR A 234 -1.27 14.50 -2.20
N GLN A 235 -1.43 13.86 -1.02
CA GLN A 235 -0.39 13.73 -0.02
C GLN A 235 0.81 12.94 -0.56
N PHE A 236 0.55 11.83 -1.24
CA PHE A 236 1.58 10.96 -1.78
C PHE A 236 2.42 11.64 -2.86
N GLU A 237 1.77 12.33 -3.80
CA GLU A 237 2.44 12.98 -4.93
C GLU A 237 3.21 14.25 -4.54
N ASN A 238 2.82 14.91 -3.44
CA ASN A 238 3.39 16.19 -3.04
C ASN A 238 4.21 16.13 -1.74
N GLY A 239 4.46 14.93 -1.17
CA GLY A 239 5.27 14.77 0.03
C GLY A 239 4.64 15.38 1.28
N GLU A 240 3.36 15.06 1.54
CA GLU A 240 2.61 15.50 2.73
C GLU A 240 2.51 17.02 2.92
N PRO A 241 1.97 17.76 1.94
CA PRO A 241 1.89 19.22 2.04
C PRO A 241 0.81 19.72 3.02
N ILE A 242 -0.08 18.83 3.52
CA ILE A 242 -1.12 19.20 4.48
C ILE A 242 -0.59 19.00 5.90
N GLU A 243 -0.55 20.05 6.68
CA GLU A 243 -0.06 20.06 8.06
C GLU A 243 -1.22 20.06 9.07
N SER A 244 -0.92 19.71 10.33
CA SER A 244 -1.88 19.85 11.43
C SER A 244 -2.36 21.30 11.57
N GLY A 245 -3.68 21.47 11.56
CA GLY A 245 -4.33 22.78 11.62
C GLY A 245 -4.68 23.36 10.25
N HIS A 246 -4.17 22.82 9.16
CA HIS A 246 -4.62 23.19 7.82
C HIS A 246 -6.09 22.78 7.60
N THR A 247 -6.69 23.36 6.58
CA THR A 247 -8.03 22.98 6.12
C THR A 247 -7.98 22.59 4.65
N ILE A 248 -8.72 21.55 4.30
CA ILE A 248 -8.99 21.16 2.91
C ILE A 248 -10.44 21.41 2.55
N GLU A 249 -10.77 21.39 1.28
CA GLU A 249 -12.17 21.46 0.85
C GLU A 249 -12.92 20.21 1.28
N GLY A 250 -14.18 20.38 1.66
CA GLY A 250 -15.09 19.26 1.95
C GLY A 250 -15.73 18.71 0.68
N VAL A 251 -16.73 17.84 0.85
CA VAL A 251 -17.48 17.27 -0.28
C VAL A 251 -18.49 18.26 -0.89
N SER A 252 -18.90 19.29 -0.15
CA SER A 252 -19.76 20.35 -0.65
C SER A 252 -18.96 21.63 -0.91
N GLU A 253 -19.38 22.39 -1.92
CA GLU A 253 -18.75 23.66 -2.27
C GLU A 253 -18.69 24.63 -1.08
N GLY A 254 -17.50 25.18 -0.82
CA GLY A 254 -17.24 26.13 0.26
C GLY A 254 -17.10 25.52 1.65
N GLU A 255 -17.31 24.22 1.84
CA GLU A 255 -16.98 23.56 3.10
C GLU A 255 -15.46 23.49 3.29
N LYS A 256 -15.02 23.74 4.53
CA LYS A 256 -13.61 23.60 4.92
C LYS A 256 -13.51 22.62 6.08
N TRP A 257 -12.73 21.56 5.87
CA TRP A 257 -12.51 20.52 6.85
C TRP A 257 -11.10 20.61 7.42
N ARG A 258 -11.02 20.64 8.74
CA ARG A 258 -9.74 20.76 9.44
C ARG A 258 -9.01 19.42 9.46
N CYS A 259 -7.72 19.47 9.23
CA CYS A 259 -6.82 18.33 9.25
C CYS A 259 -5.95 18.34 10.51
N GLN A 260 -5.63 17.15 11.02
CA GLN A 260 -4.72 16.98 12.15
C GLN A 260 -4.05 15.60 12.09
N TYR A 261 -2.76 15.55 12.34
CA TYR A 261 -2.06 14.27 12.49
C TYR A 261 -2.38 13.66 13.85
N GLU A 262 -2.77 12.39 13.84
CA GLU A 262 -3.21 11.62 15.01
C GLU A 262 -2.82 10.14 14.87
N ASN A 263 -2.96 9.36 15.95
CA ASN A 263 -2.90 7.91 15.85
C ASN A 263 -4.18 7.35 15.23
N ALA A 264 -4.03 6.35 14.35
CA ALA A 264 -5.15 5.66 13.74
C ALA A 264 -6.10 5.05 14.79
N LEU A 265 -7.39 5.20 14.58
CA LEU A 265 -8.43 4.59 15.44
C LEU A 265 -8.53 3.07 15.23
N ILE A 266 -8.14 2.58 14.05
CA ILE A 266 -8.21 1.16 13.70
C ILE A 266 -6.81 0.62 13.39
N GLN A 267 -6.53 -0.58 13.90
CA GLN A 267 -5.27 -1.28 13.65
C GLN A 267 -4.98 -1.49 12.14
N PRO A 268 -3.69 -1.54 11.77
CA PRO A 268 -2.49 -1.46 12.61
C PRO A 268 -2.25 -0.06 13.16
N ALA A 269 -1.53 0.01 14.30
CA ALA A 269 -1.12 1.28 14.89
C ALA A 269 -0.20 2.03 13.92
N ARG A 270 -0.60 3.21 13.50
CA ARG A 270 0.11 4.07 12.57
C ARG A 270 -0.37 5.50 12.71
N GLU A 271 0.33 6.41 12.08
CA GLU A 271 -0.10 7.79 11.97
C GLU A 271 -1.10 7.98 10.84
N VAL A 272 -2.04 8.86 11.07
CA VAL A 272 -3.05 9.27 10.09
C VAL A 272 -3.20 10.79 10.07
N LEU A 273 -3.50 11.32 8.90
CA LEU A 273 -4.08 12.64 8.75
C LEU A 273 -5.59 12.52 8.97
N ASP A 274 -6.06 12.84 10.18
CA ASP A 274 -7.48 12.86 10.49
C ASP A 274 -8.14 14.12 9.94
N VAL A 275 -9.16 13.92 9.12
CA VAL A 275 -9.93 14.99 8.47
C VAL A 275 -11.28 15.16 9.15
N ALA A 276 -11.42 16.26 9.88
CA ALA A 276 -12.65 16.61 10.58
C ALA A 276 -13.71 17.13 9.61
N ALA A 277 -14.71 16.31 9.29
CA ALA A 277 -15.77 16.62 8.34
C ALA A 277 -16.77 17.69 8.85
N GLY A 278 -16.30 18.79 9.43
CA GLY A 278 -17.09 19.92 9.89
C GLY A 278 -18.24 19.52 10.82
N LYS A 279 -19.47 19.92 10.50
CA LYS A 279 -20.68 19.55 11.27
C LYS A 279 -21.00 18.06 11.25
N TYR A 280 -20.40 17.31 10.33
CA TYR A 280 -20.58 15.88 10.20
C TYR A 280 -19.50 15.06 10.94
N ALA A 281 -18.51 15.75 11.51
CA ALA A 281 -17.47 15.08 12.28
C ALA A 281 -18.08 14.33 13.48
N ALA A 282 -17.60 13.11 13.71
CA ALA A 282 -18.00 12.25 14.81
C ALA A 282 -16.86 12.08 15.82
N GLY A 283 -17.18 11.47 16.95
CA GLY A 283 -16.23 11.28 18.04
C GLY A 283 -16.12 12.50 18.97
N LYS A 284 -15.25 12.35 19.97
CA LYS A 284 -14.87 13.45 20.87
C LYS A 284 -13.54 14.00 20.40
N ARG A 285 -13.52 15.25 20.06
CA ARG A 285 -12.33 16.01 19.64
C ARG A 285 -12.02 17.10 20.66
#